data_4c948ac66b1e0d434217d612425c23ae
#
_entry.id   4c948ac66b1e0d434217d612425c23ae
#
_cell.length_a   1.000
_cell.length_b   1.000
_cell.length_c   1.000
_cell.angle_alpha   90.00
_cell.angle_beta   90.00
_cell.angle_gamma   90.00
#
_symmetry.space_group_name_H-M   'P 1'
#
loop_
_entity.id
_entity.type
_entity.pdbx_description
1 polymer ?
#
loop_
_entity_poly.entity_id
_entity_poly.type
_entity_poly.pdbx_seq_one_letter_code
_entity_poly.pdbx_strand_id
1 'polypeptide(L)'
;MFSQRRVVEKLTAISEKTGWVPEYHTLSEIEAFNSHFDALADKAERDEGDRRYVQERLGYEELKWIDNEFRICASDYRYWTENYAYINANGQIERFKRRASQEMLLELWAERQELGYGIEQQILKARQQGISTEVELAITHQVNFGMGVNAAIASYDSDACERMFGMAQLAFNEQPMWMKANPTSDRAGSFLAFAGNSTRLTQYSGRKASGIARGDT
;
A
#
# COMPACT_ATOMS: atom_id res chain seq x y z
N MET A 1 -6.69 -10.95 -2.33
CA MET A 1 -5.51 -10.13 -2.08
C MET A 1 -4.36 -10.96 -1.49
N PHE A 2 -4.55 -11.68 -0.39
CA PHE A 2 -3.47 -12.51 0.20
C PHE A 2 -3.37 -13.91 -0.43
N SER A 3 -4.49 -14.48 -0.88
CA SER A 3 -4.51 -15.78 -1.55
C SER A 3 -4.15 -15.65 -3.03
N GLN A 4 -3.16 -16.41 -3.49
CA GLN A 4 -2.74 -16.44 -4.90
C GLN A 4 -3.88 -16.88 -5.82
N ARG A 5 -4.72 -17.82 -5.37
CA ARG A 5 -5.91 -18.23 -6.12
C ARG A 5 -6.85 -17.04 -6.35
N ARG A 6 -7.15 -16.25 -5.30
CA ARG A 6 -7.99 -15.06 -5.41
C ARG A 6 -7.37 -13.99 -6.32
N VAL A 7 -6.04 -13.84 -6.28
CA VAL A 7 -5.31 -12.93 -7.18
C VAL A 7 -5.53 -13.37 -8.63
N VAL A 8 -5.30 -14.64 -8.95
CA VAL A 8 -5.49 -15.17 -10.31
C VAL A 8 -6.94 -15.00 -10.76
N GLU A 9 -7.92 -15.38 -9.94
CA GLU A 9 -9.35 -15.19 -10.24
C GLU A 9 -9.69 -13.73 -10.57
N LYS A 10 -9.18 -12.79 -9.77
CA LYS A 10 -9.41 -11.36 -9.99
C LYS A 10 -8.77 -10.83 -11.27
N LEU A 11 -7.51 -11.19 -11.52
CA LEU A 11 -6.79 -10.77 -12.72
C LEU A 11 -7.42 -11.37 -13.98
N THR A 12 -7.85 -12.65 -13.94
CA THR A 12 -8.58 -13.30 -15.02
C THR A 12 -9.89 -12.59 -15.32
N ALA A 13 -10.69 -12.28 -14.31
CA ALA A 13 -11.95 -11.56 -14.49
C ALA A 13 -11.77 -10.16 -15.10
N ILE A 14 -10.69 -9.46 -14.75
CA ILE A 14 -10.33 -8.17 -15.38
C ILE A 14 -9.94 -8.39 -16.83
N SER A 15 -9.10 -9.39 -17.10
CA SER A 15 -8.64 -9.75 -18.45
C SER A 15 -9.81 -10.11 -19.37
N GLU A 16 -10.72 -10.98 -18.93
CA GLU A 16 -11.91 -11.37 -19.70
C GLU A 16 -12.82 -10.18 -20.03
N LYS A 17 -12.95 -9.24 -19.09
CA LYS A 17 -13.81 -8.07 -19.27
C LYS A 17 -13.20 -7.00 -20.16
N THR A 18 -11.89 -6.83 -20.16
CA THR A 18 -11.21 -5.67 -20.76
C THR A 18 -10.26 -6.04 -21.90
N GLY A 19 -9.96 -7.33 -22.11
CA GLY A 19 -8.91 -7.79 -23.02
C GLY A 19 -7.48 -7.50 -22.52
N TRP A 20 -7.33 -6.96 -21.31
CA TRP A 20 -6.02 -6.70 -20.71
C TRP A 20 -5.37 -8.02 -20.27
N VAL A 21 -4.08 -8.17 -20.55
CA VAL A 21 -3.28 -9.32 -20.13
C VAL A 21 -2.25 -8.83 -19.10
N PRO A 22 -2.23 -9.42 -17.87
CA PRO A 22 -1.26 -9.03 -16.85
C PRO A 22 0.16 -9.40 -17.28
N GLU A 23 1.06 -8.45 -17.19
CA GLU A 23 2.49 -8.61 -17.45
C GLU A 23 3.29 -8.26 -16.19
N TYR A 24 3.81 -9.29 -15.52
CA TYR A 24 4.63 -9.10 -14.31
C TYR A 24 6.03 -8.68 -14.70
N HIS A 25 6.47 -7.53 -14.17
CA HIS A 25 7.81 -7.01 -14.43
C HIS A 25 8.81 -7.46 -13.36
N THR A 26 10.05 -7.61 -13.78
CA THR A 26 11.18 -7.83 -12.87
C THR A 26 11.52 -6.54 -12.12
N LEU A 27 12.19 -6.70 -10.98
CA LEU A 27 12.65 -5.54 -10.21
C LEU A 27 13.51 -4.56 -11.03
N SER A 28 14.37 -5.09 -11.92
CA SER A 28 15.21 -4.27 -12.80
C SER A 28 14.40 -3.44 -13.78
N GLU A 29 13.34 -4.00 -14.36
CA GLU A 29 12.42 -3.28 -15.26
C GLU A 29 11.66 -2.20 -14.52
N ILE A 30 11.18 -2.50 -13.30
CA ILE A 30 10.52 -1.55 -12.42
C ILE A 30 11.43 -0.38 -12.06
N GLU A 31 12.68 -0.65 -11.68
CA GLU A 31 13.65 0.39 -11.34
C GLU A 31 14.03 1.24 -12.55
N ALA A 32 14.17 0.63 -13.73
CA ALA A 32 14.41 1.34 -14.98
C ALA A 32 13.23 2.27 -15.33
N PHE A 33 11.99 1.78 -15.21
CA PHE A 33 10.81 2.60 -15.46
C PHE A 33 10.69 3.76 -14.47
N ASN A 34 10.87 3.50 -13.17
CA ASN A 34 10.81 4.53 -12.14
C ASN A 34 11.86 5.62 -12.39
N SER A 35 13.08 5.24 -12.77
CA SER A 35 14.14 6.19 -13.12
C SER A 35 13.77 7.04 -14.34
N HIS A 36 13.17 6.43 -15.36
CA HIS A 36 12.68 7.15 -16.54
C HIS A 36 11.55 8.12 -16.17
N PHE A 37 10.56 7.66 -15.38
CA PHE A 37 9.45 8.48 -14.91
C PHE A 37 9.94 9.68 -14.08
N ASP A 38 10.87 9.46 -13.16
CA ASP A 38 11.44 10.53 -12.34
C ASP A 38 12.19 11.57 -13.19
N ALA A 39 12.91 11.15 -14.23
CA ALA A 39 13.55 12.07 -15.16
C ALA A 39 12.54 12.94 -15.93
N LEU A 40 11.38 12.38 -16.30
CA LEU A 40 10.28 13.15 -16.91
C LEU A 40 9.64 14.10 -15.90
N ALA A 41 9.45 13.67 -14.65
CA ALA A 41 8.90 14.50 -13.60
C ALA A 41 9.83 15.67 -13.23
N ASP A 42 11.13 15.43 -13.15
CA ASP A 42 12.15 16.47 -12.93
C ASP A 42 12.21 17.48 -14.08
N LYS A 43 11.98 17.01 -15.32
CA LYS A 43 11.85 17.88 -16.47
C LYS A 43 10.59 18.74 -16.39
N ALA A 44 9.46 18.16 -16.00
CA ALA A 44 8.21 18.89 -15.80
C ALA A 44 8.37 19.98 -14.72
N GLU A 45 9.04 19.66 -13.61
CA GLU A 45 9.33 20.62 -12.54
C GLU A 45 10.19 21.80 -13.03
N ARG A 46 11.22 21.54 -13.86
CA ARG A 46 12.06 22.61 -14.42
C ARG A 46 11.32 23.49 -15.42
N ASP A 47 10.44 22.91 -16.24
CA ASP A 47 9.77 23.61 -17.33
C ASP A 47 8.50 24.33 -16.86
N GLU A 48 7.71 23.70 -15.98
CA GLU A 48 6.39 24.14 -15.52
C GLU A 48 6.30 24.45 -14.01
N GLY A 49 7.37 24.20 -13.25
CA GLY A 49 7.43 24.49 -11.82
C GLY A 49 6.76 23.45 -10.92
N ASP A 50 6.24 22.33 -11.45
CA ASP A 50 5.59 21.28 -10.69
C ASP A 50 5.75 19.90 -11.34
N ARG A 51 6.25 18.92 -10.58
CA ARG A 51 6.41 17.52 -11.01
C ARG A 51 5.10 16.87 -11.50
N ARG A 52 3.94 17.34 -11.05
CA ARG A 52 2.64 16.78 -11.45
C ARG A 52 2.33 16.95 -12.93
N TYR A 53 2.94 17.93 -13.61
CA TYR A 53 2.82 18.08 -15.07
C TYR A 53 3.49 16.96 -15.86
N VAL A 54 4.19 16.02 -15.20
CA VAL A 54 4.69 14.80 -15.85
C VAL A 54 3.56 14.04 -16.58
N GLN A 55 2.33 14.08 -16.09
CA GLN A 55 1.19 13.41 -16.71
C GLN A 55 0.95 13.86 -18.16
N GLU A 56 1.26 15.11 -18.49
CA GLU A 56 1.13 15.65 -19.85
C GLU A 56 2.27 15.22 -20.79
N ARG A 57 3.31 14.61 -20.22
CA ARG A 57 4.52 14.14 -20.92
C ARG A 57 4.57 12.64 -21.14
N LEU A 58 3.64 11.89 -20.53
CA LEU A 58 3.56 10.44 -20.67
C LEU A 58 2.97 10.07 -22.04
N GLY A 59 3.70 9.22 -22.77
CA GLY A 59 3.19 8.60 -23.98
C GLY A 59 2.30 7.38 -23.70
N TYR A 60 1.84 6.77 -24.77
CA TYR A 60 0.96 5.60 -24.70
C TYR A 60 1.61 4.42 -23.98
N GLU A 61 2.88 4.15 -24.22
CA GLU A 61 3.59 3.01 -23.63
C GLU A 61 3.80 3.19 -22.13
N GLU A 62 4.13 4.41 -21.67
CA GLU A 62 4.24 4.71 -20.25
C GLU A 62 2.90 4.58 -19.53
N LEU A 63 1.83 5.09 -20.12
CA LEU A 63 0.48 4.96 -19.56
C LEU A 63 0.01 3.51 -19.50
N LYS A 64 0.29 2.71 -20.52
CA LYS A 64 0.00 1.29 -20.56
C LYS A 64 0.77 0.52 -19.48
N TRP A 65 2.05 0.85 -19.32
CA TRP A 65 2.88 0.26 -18.28
C TRP A 65 2.36 0.59 -16.87
N ILE A 66 2.04 1.85 -16.61
CA ILE A 66 1.46 2.32 -15.32
C ILE A 66 0.12 1.61 -15.03
N ASP A 67 -0.78 1.53 -16.00
CA ASP A 67 -2.07 0.85 -15.83
C ASP A 67 -1.89 -0.63 -15.50
N ASN A 68 -0.96 -1.31 -16.19
CA ASN A 68 -0.63 -2.70 -15.92
C ASN A 68 -0.10 -2.90 -14.50
N GLU A 69 0.93 -2.14 -14.10
CA GLU A 69 1.52 -2.24 -12.76
C GLU A 69 0.52 -1.91 -11.65
N PHE A 70 -0.28 -0.86 -11.85
CA PHE A 70 -1.30 -0.47 -10.88
C PHE A 70 -2.33 -1.60 -10.67
N ARG A 71 -2.81 -2.23 -11.74
CA ARG A 71 -3.77 -3.35 -11.66
C ARG A 71 -3.20 -4.57 -10.97
N ILE A 72 -1.95 -4.93 -11.27
CA ILE A 72 -1.26 -6.03 -10.61
C ILE A 72 -1.07 -5.72 -9.13
N CYS A 73 -0.49 -4.58 -8.80
CA CYS A 73 -0.26 -4.16 -7.41
C CYS A 73 -1.56 -4.09 -6.59
N ALA A 74 -2.63 -3.55 -7.15
CA ALA A 74 -3.95 -3.50 -6.51
C ALA A 74 -4.58 -4.88 -6.26
N SER A 75 -4.16 -5.89 -7.02
CA SER A 75 -4.69 -7.25 -6.95
C SER A 75 -3.80 -8.19 -6.16
N ASP A 76 -2.50 -8.05 -6.29
CA ASP A 76 -1.47 -8.91 -5.70
C ASP A 76 -0.66 -8.16 -4.64
N TYR A 77 -1.02 -8.40 -3.39
CA TYR A 77 -0.34 -7.83 -2.22
C TYR A 77 1.13 -8.29 -2.11
N ARG A 78 1.44 -9.55 -2.47
CA ARG A 78 2.79 -10.08 -2.43
C ARG A 78 3.68 -9.33 -3.42
N TYR A 79 3.22 -9.23 -4.66
CA TYR A 79 3.94 -8.50 -5.70
C TYR A 79 4.20 -7.05 -5.31
N TRP A 80 3.18 -6.35 -4.78
CA TRP A 80 3.34 -4.97 -4.33
C TRP A 80 4.36 -4.85 -3.20
N THR A 81 4.29 -5.71 -2.17
CA THR A 81 5.21 -5.61 -1.03
C THR A 81 6.65 -5.93 -1.41
N GLU A 82 6.87 -6.89 -2.30
CA GLU A 82 8.21 -7.29 -2.74
C GLU A 82 8.88 -6.25 -3.63
N ASN A 83 8.10 -5.48 -4.40
CA ASN A 83 8.63 -4.55 -5.39
C ASN A 83 8.55 -3.09 -4.97
N TYR A 84 7.56 -2.69 -4.16
CA TYR A 84 7.25 -1.28 -3.91
C TYR A 84 7.18 -0.89 -2.42
N ALA A 85 7.15 -1.85 -1.49
CA ALA A 85 7.10 -1.52 -0.09
C ALA A 85 8.50 -1.28 0.51
N TYR A 86 8.63 -0.18 1.23
CA TYR A 86 9.83 0.18 1.97
C TYR A 86 9.54 0.28 3.46
N ILE A 87 10.54 -0.05 4.25
CA ILE A 87 10.49 -0.01 5.71
C ILE A 87 11.74 0.66 6.26
N ASN A 88 11.64 1.16 7.49
CA ASN A 88 12.82 1.57 8.24
C ASN A 88 13.38 0.38 9.01
N ALA A 89 14.53 -0.11 8.59
CA ALA A 89 15.28 -1.16 9.28
C ALA A 89 16.56 -0.57 9.86
N ASN A 90 16.63 -0.50 11.18
CA ASN A 90 17.80 0.02 11.92
C ASN A 90 18.24 1.45 11.50
N GLY A 91 17.29 2.32 11.17
CA GLY A 91 17.56 3.70 10.76
C GLY A 91 17.83 3.87 9.26
N GLN A 92 17.76 2.81 8.48
CA GLN A 92 17.89 2.86 7.03
C GLN A 92 16.56 2.50 6.35
N ILE A 93 16.21 3.23 5.31
CA ILE A 93 15.06 2.90 4.46
C ILE A 93 15.51 1.83 3.47
N GLU A 94 14.88 0.67 3.56
CA GLU A 94 15.19 -0.45 2.68
C GLU A 94 13.90 -1.11 2.15
N ARG A 95 14.02 -1.79 1.02
CA ARG A 95 12.93 -2.58 0.46
C ARG A 95 12.52 -3.69 1.41
N PHE A 96 11.22 -3.86 1.59
CA PHE A 96 10.69 -4.87 2.50
C PHE A 96 11.05 -6.29 2.04
N LYS A 97 11.58 -7.06 2.97
CA LYS A 97 11.84 -8.49 2.78
C LYS A 97 11.13 -9.27 3.88
N ARG A 98 10.22 -10.14 3.46
CA ARG A 98 9.38 -10.90 4.37
C ARG A 98 10.18 -11.93 5.15
N ARG A 99 9.91 -12.05 6.45
CA ARG A 99 10.47 -13.07 7.34
C ARG A 99 9.53 -14.27 7.42
N ALA A 100 10.02 -15.42 7.85
CA ALA A 100 9.21 -16.64 7.98
C ALA A 100 7.94 -16.46 8.83
N SER A 101 8.00 -15.69 9.92
CA SER A 101 6.83 -15.38 10.76
C SER A 101 5.77 -14.53 10.05
N GLN A 102 6.19 -13.66 9.15
CA GLN A 102 5.30 -12.82 8.33
C GLN A 102 4.71 -13.65 7.19
N GLU A 103 5.49 -14.54 6.60
CA GLU A 103 5.01 -15.49 5.59
C GLU A 103 3.92 -16.40 6.15
N MET A 104 4.14 -16.98 7.34
CA MET A 104 3.11 -17.78 8.03
C MET A 104 1.82 -16.97 8.28
N LEU A 105 1.93 -15.70 8.67
CA LEU A 105 0.76 -14.84 8.87
C LEU A 105 0.00 -14.63 7.57
N LEU A 106 0.73 -14.40 6.49
CA LEU A 106 0.13 -14.18 5.17
C LEU A 106 -0.57 -15.44 4.64
N GLU A 107 0.00 -16.62 4.87
CA GLU A 107 -0.62 -17.91 4.55
C GLU A 107 -1.94 -18.11 5.32
N LEU A 108 -1.95 -17.81 6.61
CA LEU A 108 -3.17 -17.87 7.42
C LEU A 108 -4.26 -16.90 6.92
N TRP A 109 -3.86 -15.70 6.50
CA TRP A 109 -4.81 -14.75 5.91
C TRP A 109 -5.33 -15.23 4.56
N ALA A 110 -4.47 -15.83 3.75
CA ALA A 110 -4.86 -16.42 2.47
C ALA A 110 -5.89 -17.55 2.67
N GLU A 111 -5.63 -18.48 3.59
CA GLU A 111 -6.55 -19.54 3.94
C GLU A 111 -7.93 -19.01 4.39
N ARG A 112 -7.94 -18.01 5.28
CA ARG A 112 -9.19 -17.36 5.73
C ARG A 112 -9.97 -16.76 4.57
N GLN A 113 -9.29 -16.10 3.65
CA GLN A 113 -9.93 -15.53 2.46
C GLN A 113 -10.51 -16.60 1.54
N GLU A 114 -9.83 -17.73 1.36
CA GLU A 114 -10.31 -18.85 0.54
C GLU A 114 -11.57 -19.47 1.12
N LEU A 115 -11.64 -19.58 2.45
CA LEU A 115 -12.82 -20.05 3.16
C LEU A 115 -13.97 -19.02 3.22
N GLY A 116 -13.75 -17.80 2.70
CA GLY A 116 -14.76 -16.73 2.72
C GLY A 116 -14.96 -16.06 4.06
N TYR A 117 -14.07 -16.26 5.01
CA TYR A 117 -14.15 -15.62 6.33
C TYR A 117 -13.45 -14.27 6.39
N GLY A 118 -13.93 -13.40 7.27
CA GLY A 118 -13.20 -12.21 7.70
C GLY A 118 -11.92 -12.59 8.47
N ILE A 119 -10.93 -11.69 8.40
CA ILE A 119 -9.67 -11.88 9.14
C ILE A 119 -9.84 -11.27 10.53
N GLU A 120 -10.21 -12.09 11.49
CA GLU A 120 -10.17 -11.78 12.92
C GLU A 120 -9.11 -12.65 13.57
N GLN A 121 -8.05 -12.01 14.11
CA GLN A 121 -6.93 -12.73 14.69
C GLN A 121 -6.41 -12.07 15.97
N GLN A 122 -6.12 -12.91 16.95
CA GLN A 122 -5.29 -12.57 18.10
C GLN A 122 -3.91 -13.18 17.89
N ILE A 123 -2.86 -12.35 17.88
CA ILE A 123 -1.50 -12.78 17.60
C ILE A 123 -0.67 -12.63 18.87
N LEU A 124 -0.33 -13.76 19.49
CA LEU A 124 0.69 -13.81 20.55
C LEU A 124 2.06 -14.05 19.92
N LYS A 125 2.95 -13.11 20.07
CA LYS A 125 4.28 -13.15 19.44
C LYS A 125 5.39 -12.66 20.36
N ALA A 126 6.60 -13.14 20.14
CA ALA A 126 7.79 -12.53 20.69
C ALA A 126 8.05 -11.13 20.08
N ARG A 127 8.92 -10.36 20.74
CA ARG A 127 9.35 -9.06 20.19
C ARG A 127 10.13 -9.26 18.87
N GLN A 128 10.12 -8.25 18.00
CA GLN A 128 10.93 -8.16 16.77
C GLN A 128 10.63 -9.23 15.70
N GLN A 129 9.47 -9.83 15.71
CA GLN A 129 9.03 -10.78 14.66
C GLN A 129 8.52 -10.10 13.38
N GLY A 130 8.48 -8.77 13.35
CA GLY A 130 8.03 -8.02 12.16
C GLY A 130 6.51 -8.07 11.89
N ILE A 131 5.72 -8.72 12.75
CA ILE A 131 4.27 -8.88 12.56
C ILE A 131 3.55 -7.53 12.42
N SER A 132 3.90 -6.54 13.26
CA SER A 132 3.29 -5.20 13.15
C SER A 132 3.58 -4.58 11.79
N THR A 133 4.79 -4.73 11.28
CA THR A 133 5.16 -4.24 9.94
C THR A 133 4.31 -4.89 8.84
N GLU A 134 4.09 -6.22 8.90
CA GLU A 134 3.24 -6.91 7.93
C GLU A 134 1.79 -6.41 7.97
N VAL A 135 1.25 -6.22 9.19
CA VAL A 135 -0.11 -5.68 9.39
C VAL A 135 -0.21 -4.25 8.83
N GLU A 136 0.76 -3.39 9.13
CA GLU A 136 0.77 -2.00 8.64
C GLU A 136 0.89 -1.93 7.12
N LEU A 137 1.71 -2.78 6.50
CA LEU A 137 1.79 -2.88 5.05
C LEU A 137 0.46 -3.37 4.44
N ALA A 138 -0.20 -4.35 5.06
CA ALA A 138 -1.51 -4.81 4.61
C ALA A 138 -2.57 -3.72 4.69
N ILE A 139 -2.59 -2.93 5.77
CA ILE A 139 -3.46 -1.77 5.92
C ILE A 139 -3.15 -0.70 4.86
N THR A 140 -1.87 -0.38 4.68
CA THR A 140 -1.43 0.61 3.68
C THR A 140 -1.87 0.21 2.27
N HIS A 141 -1.70 -1.06 1.91
CA HIS A 141 -2.16 -1.59 0.63
C HIS A 141 -3.68 -1.42 0.46
N GLN A 142 -4.47 -1.81 1.47
CA GLN A 142 -5.93 -1.68 1.43
C GLN A 142 -6.38 -0.24 1.26
N VAL A 143 -5.74 0.69 1.96
CA VAL A 143 -6.10 2.11 1.90
C VAL A 143 -5.66 2.73 0.57
N ASN A 144 -4.50 2.34 0.03
CA ASN A 144 -3.99 2.88 -1.22
C ASN A 144 -4.77 2.39 -2.45
N PHE A 145 -5.11 1.10 -2.49
CA PHE A 145 -5.73 0.47 -3.67
C PHE A 145 -7.21 0.12 -3.51
N GLY A 146 -7.73 0.16 -2.28
CA GLY A 146 -9.14 -0.16 -2.02
C GLY A 146 -10.09 0.98 -2.38
N MET A 147 -11.39 0.70 -2.31
CA MET A 147 -12.46 1.69 -2.48
C MET A 147 -13.30 1.73 -1.20
N GLY A 148 -13.51 2.93 -0.66
CA GLY A 148 -14.35 3.13 0.53
C GLY A 148 -13.79 2.48 1.81
N VAL A 149 -12.48 2.24 1.91
CA VAL A 149 -11.84 1.58 3.05
C VAL A 149 -11.62 2.59 4.17
N ASN A 150 -12.18 2.29 5.36
CA ASN A 150 -11.88 3.00 6.59
C ASN A 150 -11.05 2.09 7.49
N ALA A 151 -9.78 2.37 7.63
CA ALA A 151 -8.85 1.64 8.47
C ALA A 151 -8.51 2.43 9.74
N ALA A 152 -8.22 1.72 10.82
CA ALA A 152 -7.82 2.32 12.09
C ALA A 152 -6.65 1.56 12.72
N ILE A 153 -5.68 2.30 13.22
CA ILE A 153 -4.60 1.83 14.08
C ILE A 153 -4.89 2.30 15.49
N ALA A 154 -5.01 1.39 16.44
CA ALA A 154 -5.26 1.72 17.84
C ALA A 154 -4.20 1.11 18.75
N SER A 155 -3.67 1.90 19.67
CA SER A 155 -2.77 1.46 20.73
C SER A 155 -3.11 2.14 22.04
N TYR A 156 -2.86 1.47 23.17
CA TYR A 156 -2.97 2.10 24.48
C TYR A 156 -1.91 3.20 24.68
N ASP A 157 -0.71 2.96 24.15
CA ASP A 157 0.42 3.88 24.20
C ASP A 157 0.43 4.76 22.94
N SER A 158 0.45 6.09 23.12
CA SER A 158 0.48 7.06 22.02
C SER A 158 1.72 6.93 21.16
N ASP A 159 2.89 6.75 21.78
CA ASP A 159 4.16 6.63 21.05
C ASP A 159 4.20 5.34 20.20
N ALA A 160 3.59 4.25 20.70
CA ALA A 160 3.43 3.04 19.92
C ALA A 160 2.49 3.26 18.73
N CYS A 161 1.39 3.99 18.93
CA CYS A 161 0.45 4.34 17.89
C CYS A 161 1.12 5.20 16.79
N GLU A 162 1.87 6.22 17.18
CA GLU A 162 2.61 7.08 16.25
C GLU A 162 3.67 6.31 15.46
N ARG A 163 4.40 5.39 16.11
CA ARG A 163 5.37 4.53 15.42
C ARG A 163 4.72 3.62 14.39
N MET A 164 3.57 3.02 14.73
CA MET A 164 2.82 2.16 13.80
C MET A 164 2.29 2.96 12.63
N PHE A 165 1.66 4.10 12.89
CA PHE A 165 1.18 4.99 11.83
C PHE A 165 2.33 5.51 10.95
N GLY A 166 3.48 5.82 11.54
CA GLY A 166 4.70 6.21 10.83
C GLY A 166 5.23 5.14 9.86
N MET A 167 5.05 3.86 10.17
CA MET A 167 5.39 2.77 9.23
C MET A 167 4.47 2.78 8.00
N ALA A 168 3.17 2.97 8.18
CA ALA A 168 2.22 3.09 7.08
C ALA A 168 2.50 4.34 6.21
N GLN A 169 2.81 5.48 6.85
CA GLN A 169 3.19 6.71 6.15
C GLN A 169 4.48 6.52 5.33
N LEU A 170 5.50 5.87 5.91
CA LEU A 170 6.74 5.58 5.21
C LEU A 170 6.48 4.72 3.97
N ALA A 171 5.78 3.60 4.14
CA ALA A 171 5.45 2.71 3.03
C ALA A 171 4.65 3.42 1.92
N PHE A 172 3.79 4.38 2.27
CA PHE A 172 3.08 5.21 1.29
C PHE A 172 4.01 6.24 0.63
N ASN A 173 4.86 6.91 1.41
CA ASN A 173 5.71 7.99 0.91
C ASN A 173 6.83 7.51 -0.02
N GLU A 174 7.32 6.29 0.19
CA GLU A 174 8.38 5.69 -0.65
C GLU A 174 7.86 5.07 -1.96
N GLN A 175 6.54 5.00 -2.15
CA GLN A 175 5.99 4.55 -3.43
C GLN A 175 6.30 5.54 -4.56
N PRO A 176 6.41 5.08 -5.81
CA PRO A 176 6.50 5.96 -6.97
C PRO A 176 5.31 6.93 -7.04
N MET A 177 5.54 8.14 -7.53
CA MET A 177 4.50 9.17 -7.61
C MET A 177 3.27 8.72 -8.42
N TRP A 178 3.47 7.96 -9.48
CA TRP A 178 2.40 7.43 -10.33
C TRP A 178 1.51 6.37 -9.64
N MET A 179 1.99 5.75 -8.55
CA MET A 179 1.25 4.73 -7.79
C MET A 179 0.47 5.33 -6.61
N LYS A 180 0.85 6.50 -6.13
CA LYS A 180 0.25 7.11 -4.94
C LYS A 180 -1.18 7.57 -5.22
N ALA A 181 -2.11 7.16 -4.38
CA ALA A 181 -3.41 7.80 -4.32
C ALA A 181 -3.25 9.28 -3.92
N ASN A 182 -4.03 10.18 -4.53
CA ASN A 182 -3.94 11.61 -4.20
C ASN A 182 -4.43 11.88 -2.77
N PRO A 183 -3.55 12.30 -1.85
CA PRO A 183 -3.97 12.63 -0.49
C PRO A 183 -4.80 13.91 -0.49
N THR A 184 -5.97 13.87 0.13
CA THR A 184 -6.84 15.06 0.32
C THR A 184 -6.50 15.85 1.55
N SER A 185 -5.93 15.22 2.56
CA SER A 185 -5.42 15.89 3.73
C SER A 185 -4.37 15.02 4.39
N ASP A 186 -3.20 15.57 4.52
CA ASP A 186 -2.18 15.11 5.44
C ASP A 186 -2.21 16.08 6.64
N ARG A 187 -3.04 15.76 7.63
CA ARG A 187 -2.82 16.34 8.96
C ARG A 187 -1.75 15.50 9.60
N ALA A 188 -0.52 15.97 9.48
CA ALA A 188 0.67 15.36 10.03
C ALA A 188 0.37 14.63 11.36
N GLY A 189 0.52 13.30 11.35
CA GLY A 189 0.43 12.47 12.52
C GLY A 189 -0.95 11.97 12.97
N SER A 190 -2.06 12.21 12.24
CA SER A 190 -3.38 11.78 12.71
C SER A 190 -4.15 10.89 11.74
N PHE A 191 -4.11 11.15 10.45
CA PHE A 191 -4.78 10.33 9.44
C PHE A 191 -4.26 10.60 8.02
N LEU A 192 -4.40 9.59 7.15
CA LEU A 192 -4.24 9.69 5.71
C LEU A 192 -5.63 9.54 5.08
N ALA A 193 -6.04 10.46 4.23
CA ALA A 193 -7.30 10.38 3.50
C ALA A 193 -7.06 10.62 2.01
N PHE A 194 -7.76 9.85 1.18
CA PHE A 194 -7.62 9.87 -0.28
C PHE A 194 -8.98 10.10 -0.93
N ALA A 195 -9.12 11.20 -1.68
CA ALA A 195 -10.39 11.56 -2.30
C ALA A 195 -10.79 10.62 -3.43
N GLY A 196 -9.84 10.20 -4.24
CA GLY A 196 -10.11 9.44 -5.46
C GLY A 196 -10.77 8.08 -5.21
N ASN A 197 -10.48 7.45 -4.08
CA ASN A 197 -11.02 6.15 -3.69
C ASN A 197 -11.86 6.18 -2.41
N SER A 198 -12.08 7.36 -1.81
CA SER A 198 -12.84 7.54 -0.57
C SER A 198 -12.33 6.67 0.58
N THR A 199 -11.01 6.53 0.72
CA THR A 199 -10.38 5.72 1.76
C THR A 199 -9.74 6.59 2.84
N ARG A 200 -9.58 6.01 4.03
CA ARG A 200 -9.02 6.70 5.18
C ARG A 200 -8.29 5.75 6.11
N LEU A 201 -7.12 6.17 6.58
CA LEU A 201 -6.41 5.55 7.69
C LEU A 201 -6.34 6.52 8.86
N THR A 202 -6.81 6.12 10.03
CA THR A 202 -6.85 6.96 11.25
C THR A 202 -6.09 6.29 12.38
N GLN A 203 -5.38 7.05 13.20
CA GLN A 203 -4.78 6.54 14.43
C GLN A 203 -5.56 6.97 15.68
N TYR A 204 -5.62 6.08 16.68
CA TYR A 204 -6.25 6.31 17.97
C TYR A 204 -5.35 5.86 19.12
N SER A 205 -5.04 6.75 20.05
CA SER A 205 -4.35 6.39 21.31
C SER A 205 -5.37 6.13 22.43
N GLY A 206 -4.99 5.35 23.45
CA GLY A 206 -5.87 4.94 24.54
C GLY A 206 -6.56 6.09 25.29
N ARG A 207 -5.97 7.27 25.30
CA ARG A 207 -6.59 8.49 25.84
C ARG A 207 -7.70 9.07 24.94
N LYS A 208 -7.74 8.68 23.66
CA LYS A 208 -8.73 9.11 22.65
C LYS A 208 -9.61 7.96 22.13
N ALA A 209 -9.44 6.73 22.68
CA ALA A 209 -10.18 5.56 22.21
C ALA A 209 -11.70 5.64 22.45
N SER A 210 -12.17 6.57 23.28
CA SER A 210 -13.61 6.84 23.47
C SER A 210 -14.30 7.34 22.18
N GLY A 211 -13.56 7.80 21.18
CA GLY A 211 -14.09 8.21 19.86
C GLY A 211 -14.42 7.01 18.95
N ILE A 212 -13.71 5.89 19.07
CA ILE A 212 -13.94 4.69 18.24
C ILE A 212 -15.35 4.12 18.49
N ALA A 213 -15.82 4.20 19.73
CA ALA A 213 -17.13 3.67 20.13
C ALA A 213 -18.33 4.54 19.68
N ARG A 214 -18.09 5.76 19.17
CA ARG A 214 -19.16 6.71 18.83
C ARG A 214 -19.43 6.83 17.34
N GLY A 215 -18.72 6.09 16.48
CA GLY A 215 -18.99 6.07 15.05
C GLY A 215 -18.95 7.47 14.43
N ASP A 216 -17.89 8.23 14.72
CA ASP A 216 -17.68 9.53 14.07
C ASP A 216 -17.55 9.31 12.56
N THR A 217 -18.69 9.51 11.87
CA THR A 217 -18.86 9.51 10.42
C THR A 217 -18.35 10.81 9.81
#